data_928b0288ec9c02a8d4a7db196504dbe5
#
_entry.id   928b0288ec9c02a8d4a7db196504dbe5
#
_cell.length_a   1.000
_cell.length_b   1.000
_cell.length_c   1.000
_cell.angle_alpha   90.00
_cell.angle_beta   90.00
_cell.angle_gamma   90.00
#
_symmetry.space_group_name_H-M   'P 1'
#
loop_
_entity.id
_entity.type
_entity.pdbx_description
1 polymer ?
#
loop_
_entity_poly.entity_id
_entity_poly.type
_entity_poly.pdbx_seq_one_letter_code
_entity_poly.pdbx_strand_id
1 'polypeptide(L)'
;MTTIGENKLTEMPAKIQKGVYAELPKLLEYVKAGAIEKEMGVSSGWISMRLNRTQNGKYSVRKFNAADMAKLNSAIWKLAEKLMVVNVPYSPDRATCSAYVKISLKDVFVSVLAENKLGWTKTELAYRTSTGASMKYRPQFTEEDLEKLTIGVRELAVRMMSYEYFLDQE
;
A
#
# COMPACT_ATOMS: atom_id res chain seq x y z
N MET A 1 40.95 5.44 -33.07
CA MET A 1 40.05 6.37 -32.39
C MET A 1 38.79 5.59 -32.02
N THR A 2 38.70 5.20 -30.76
CA THR A 2 37.60 4.39 -30.24
C THR A 2 36.57 5.35 -29.69
N THR A 3 35.43 5.44 -30.34
CA THR A 3 34.30 6.24 -29.92
C THR A 3 33.69 5.61 -28.67
N ILE A 4 33.79 6.29 -27.54
CA ILE A 4 33.21 5.92 -26.26
C ILE A 4 31.72 6.01 -26.43
N GLY A 5 31.03 4.86 -26.22
CA GLY A 5 29.59 4.77 -26.32
C GLY A 5 28.87 5.76 -25.37
N GLU A 6 27.96 6.48 -25.96
CA GLU A 6 27.00 7.32 -25.21
C GLU A 6 26.24 6.42 -24.21
N ASN A 7 26.44 6.71 -22.92
CA ASN A 7 25.59 6.23 -21.87
C ASN A 7 24.15 6.69 -22.16
N LYS A 8 23.33 5.81 -22.72
CA LYS A 8 21.89 5.95 -22.66
C LYS A 8 21.50 5.92 -21.19
N LEU A 9 21.38 7.09 -20.60
CA LEU A 9 20.57 7.29 -19.42
C LEU A 9 19.21 6.65 -19.75
N THR A 10 18.90 5.57 -19.09
CA THR A 10 17.61 4.89 -19.22
C THR A 10 16.60 5.90 -18.73
N GLU A 11 15.91 6.56 -19.67
CA GLU A 11 14.81 7.47 -19.35
C GLU A 11 13.82 6.69 -18.50
N MET A 12 13.58 7.18 -17.28
CA MET A 12 12.54 6.61 -16.44
C MET A 12 11.22 6.69 -17.22
N PRO A 13 10.45 5.60 -17.29
CA PRO A 13 9.18 5.61 -18.02
C PRO A 13 8.30 6.74 -17.47
N ALA A 14 7.64 7.47 -18.37
CA ALA A 14 6.73 8.54 -17.99
C ALA A 14 5.67 8.01 -17.02
N LYS A 15 5.42 8.74 -15.92
CA LYS A 15 4.41 8.38 -14.93
C LYS A 15 3.02 8.44 -15.53
N ILE A 16 2.16 7.51 -15.12
CA ILE A 16 0.75 7.48 -15.51
C ILE A 16 0.00 8.50 -14.67
N GLN A 17 -0.66 9.45 -15.35
CA GLN A 17 -1.44 10.49 -14.69
C GLN A 17 -2.77 9.93 -14.17
N LYS A 18 -3.08 10.19 -12.90
CA LYS A 18 -4.27 9.70 -12.20
C LYS A 18 -4.99 10.86 -11.51
N GLY A 19 -6.27 11.03 -11.76
CA GLY A 19 -7.10 12.01 -11.04
C GLY A 19 -7.20 11.63 -9.55
N VAL A 20 -6.92 12.58 -8.66
CA VAL A 20 -6.88 12.29 -7.22
C VAL A 20 -8.24 11.83 -6.68
N TYR A 21 -9.31 12.45 -7.10
CA TYR A 21 -10.65 12.08 -6.62
C TYR A 21 -11.16 10.77 -7.22
N ALA A 22 -10.83 10.49 -8.48
CA ALA A 22 -11.26 9.29 -9.17
C ALA A 22 -10.42 8.05 -8.78
N GLU A 23 -9.13 8.21 -8.58
CA GLU A 23 -8.20 7.09 -8.53
C GLU A 23 -7.54 6.85 -7.15
N LEU A 24 -7.37 7.90 -6.33
CA LEU A 24 -6.81 7.70 -4.98
C LEU A 24 -7.65 6.74 -4.13
N PRO A 25 -9.01 6.77 -4.15
CA PRO A 25 -9.81 5.79 -3.41
C PRO A 25 -9.49 4.34 -3.76
N LYS A 26 -9.15 4.05 -5.01
CA LYS A 26 -8.77 2.70 -5.45
C LYS A 26 -7.44 2.24 -4.85
N LEU A 27 -6.46 3.14 -4.73
CA LEU A 27 -5.21 2.85 -4.02
C LEU A 27 -5.47 2.57 -2.54
N LEU A 28 -6.39 3.31 -1.92
CA LEU A 28 -6.73 3.17 -0.50
C LEU A 28 -7.49 1.88 -0.16
N GLU A 29 -7.88 1.09 -1.15
CA GLU A 29 -8.34 -0.29 -0.94
C GLU A 29 -7.19 -1.22 -0.54
N TYR A 30 -5.95 -0.91 -0.93
CA TYR A 30 -4.75 -1.70 -0.69
C TYR A 30 -3.85 -1.11 0.39
N VAL A 31 -3.76 0.21 0.45
CA VAL A 31 -2.84 0.97 1.32
C VAL A 31 -3.64 1.76 2.34
N LYS A 32 -3.20 1.72 3.58
CA LYS A 32 -3.85 2.49 4.66
C LYS A 32 -3.58 3.98 4.47
N ALA A 33 -4.63 4.78 4.47
CA ALA A 33 -4.54 6.24 4.36
C ALA A 33 -3.59 6.84 5.41
N GLY A 34 -3.64 6.32 6.64
CA GLY A 34 -2.77 6.76 7.72
C GLY A 34 -1.27 6.57 7.45
N ALA A 35 -0.89 5.59 6.63
CA ALA A 35 0.51 5.41 6.22
C ALA A 35 0.97 6.55 5.28
N ILE A 36 0.11 6.94 4.35
CA ILE A 36 0.38 8.08 3.45
C ILE A 36 0.39 9.39 4.25
N GLU A 37 -0.60 9.59 5.13
CA GLU A 37 -0.72 10.77 5.97
C GLU A 37 0.52 10.97 6.86
N LYS A 38 1.06 9.88 7.39
CA LYS A 38 2.30 9.90 8.17
C LYS A 38 3.49 10.37 7.33
N GLU A 39 3.62 9.90 6.09
CA GLU A 39 4.70 10.36 5.19
C GLU A 39 4.50 11.83 4.76
N MET A 40 3.26 12.30 4.69
CA MET A 40 2.95 13.71 4.43
C MET A 40 3.23 14.62 5.63
N GLY A 41 3.32 14.08 6.84
CA GLY A 41 3.41 14.85 8.07
C GLY A 41 2.10 15.57 8.43
N VAL A 42 0.95 15.02 8.07
CA VAL A 42 -0.38 15.57 8.35
C VAL A 42 -1.11 14.72 9.39
N SER A 43 -2.20 15.27 9.95
CA SER A 43 -3.01 14.57 10.94
C SER A 43 -3.77 13.38 10.35
N SER A 44 -4.07 12.41 11.21
CA SER A 44 -4.95 11.29 10.84
C SER A 44 -6.31 11.79 10.35
N GLY A 45 -6.82 11.18 9.27
CA GLY A 45 -8.09 11.54 8.63
C GLY A 45 -7.97 12.68 7.63
N TRP A 46 -6.77 13.25 7.41
CA TRP A 46 -6.57 14.35 6.48
C TRP A 46 -7.00 14.01 5.04
N ILE A 47 -6.69 12.81 4.56
CA ILE A 47 -7.08 12.32 3.23
C ILE A 47 -8.59 12.07 3.19
N SER A 48 -9.12 11.36 4.17
CA SER A 48 -10.55 11.01 4.19
C SER A 48 -11.45 12.24 4.25
N MET A 49 -11.06 13.29 4.97
CA MET A 49 -11.79 14.56 5.00
C MET A 49 -11.84 15.25 3.64
N ARG A 50 -10.89 15.01 2.76
CA ARG A 50 -10.83 15.60 1.41
C ARG A 50 -11.54 14.74 0.37
N LEU A 51 -11.55 13.43 0.55
CA LEU A 51 -12.25 12.49 -0.32
C LEU A 51 -13.74 12.41 -0.02
N ASN A 52 -14.14 12.54 1.25
CA ASN A 52 -15.55 12.49 1.67
C ASN A 52 -16.21 13.84 1.44
N ARG A 53 -16.80 14.01 0.27
CA ARG A 53 -17.45 15.25 -0.16
C ARG A 53 -18.78 15.53 0.51
N THR A 54 -19.39 14.51 1.13
CA THR A 54 -20.71 14.64 1.76
C THR A 54 -20.75 13.90 3.09
N GLN A 55 -20.69 14.66 4.19
CA GLN A 55 -21.25 14.20 5.46
C GLN A 55 -22.61 14.86 5.64
N ASN A 56 -23.67 14.06 5.74
CA ASN A 56 -25.05 14.52 5.98
C ASN A 56 -25.57 15.56 4.96
N GLY A 57 -25.27 15.40 3.67
CA GLY A 57 -25.74 16.31 2.62
C GLY A 57 -25.07 17.69 2.61
N LYS A 58 -24.08 17.93 3.46
CA LYS A 58 -23.24 19.13 3.43
C LYS A 58 -21.90 18.81 2.76
N TYR A 59 -21.51 19.62 1.79
CA TYR A 59 -20.21 19.51 1.16
C TYR A 59 -19.10 19.68 2.19
N SER A 60 -18.11 18.80 2.19
CA SER A 60 -16.88 19.02 2.94
C SER A 60 -16.23 20.31 2.43
N VAL A 61 -15.96 21.25 3.33
CA VAL A 61 -15.28 22.51 3.00
C VAL A 61 -13.80 22.26 2.64
N ARG A 62 -13.28 21.06 2.97
CA ARG A 62 -11.89 20.69 2.76
C ARG A 62 -11.75 19.92 1.46
N LYS A 63 -11.07 20.55 0.50
CA LYS A 63 -10.74 19.97 -0.81
C LYS A 63 -9.23 19.83 -0.94
N PHE A 64 -8.78 18.95 -1.83
CA PHE A 64 -7.41 18.98 -2.30
C PHE A 64 -7.15 20.26 -3.08
N ASN A 65 -5.93 20.77 -3.00
CA ASN A 65 -5.45 21.88 -3.82
C ASN A 65 -4.15 21.47 -4.54
N ALA A 66 -3.67 22.33 -5.42
CA ALA A 66 -2.47 22.04 -6.21
C ALA A 66 -1.21 21.79 -5.36
N ALA A 67 -1.06 22.49 -4.23
CA ALA A 67 0.06 22.30 -3.32
C ALA A 67 -0.02 20.93 -2.60
N ASP A 68 -1.23 20.44 -2.34
CA ASP A 68 -1.45 19.13 -1.75
C ASP A 68 -0.97 18.00 -2.67
N MET A 69 -1.05 18.17 -4.00
CA MET A 69 -0.65 17.15 -4.96
C MET A 69 0.84 16.83 -4.89
N ALA A 70 1.68 17.84 -4.78
CA ALA A 70 3.13 17.64 -4.65
C ALA A 70 3.47 16.85 -3.36
N LYS A 71 2.83 17.20 -2.24
CA LYS A 71 3.01 16.50 -0.96
C LYS A 71 2.49 15.07 -1.02
N LEU A 72 1.32 14.87 -1.61
CA LEU A 72 0.70 13.55 -1.75
C LEU A 72 1.57 12.63 -2.61
N ASN A 73 1.99 13.08 -3.78
CA ASN A 73 2.84 12.31 -4.70
C ASN A 73 4.18 11.95 -4.06
N SER A 74 4.81 12.90 -3.36
CA SER A 74 6.04 12.65 -2.62
C SER A 74 5.85 11.60 -1.51
N ALA A 75 4.76 11.68 -0.77
CA ALA A 75 4.45 10.74 0.31
C ALA A 75 4.15 9.33 -0.22
N ILE A 76 3.39 9.21 -1.30
CA ILE A 76 3.10 7.93 -1.96
C ILE A 76 4.40 7.30 -2.47
N TRP A 77 5.29 8.09 -3.08
CA TRP A 77 6.60 7.60 -3.52
C TRP A 77 7.45 7.09 -2.37
N LYS A 78 7.57 7.86 -1.29
CA LYS A 78 8.33 7.45 -0.09
C LYS A 78 7.79 6.18 0.55
N LEU A 79 6.46 6.05 0.62
CA LEU A 79 5.83 4.84 1.12
C LEU A 79 6.11 3.66 0.19
N ALA A 80 6.03 3.86 -1.12
CA ALA A 80 6.35 2.83 -2.09
C ALA A 80 7.80 2.35 -1.98
N GLU A 81 8.77 3.24 -1.78
CA GLU A 81 10.17 2.87 -1.52
C GLU A 81 10.30 1.95 -0.29
N LYS A 82 9.57 2.25 0.79
CA LYS A 82 9.53 1.40 1.98
C LYS A 82 8.91 0.04 1.70
N LEU A 83 7.83 -0.01 0.92
CA LEU A 83 7.16 -1.26 0.55
C LEU A 83 8.00 -2.12 -0.40
N MET A 84 8.83 -1.52 -1.25
CA MET A 84 9.74 -2.26 -2.15
C MET A 84 10.76 -3.13 -1.42
N VAL A 85 11.17 -2.73 -0.23
CA VAL A 85 12.16 -3.46 0.58
C VAL A 85 11.54 -4.34 1.66
N VAL A 86 10.21 -4.41 1.72
CA VAL A 86 9.52 -5.31 2.65
C VAL A 86 9.89 -6.75 2.35
N ASN A 87 10.22 -7.47 3.40
CA ASN A 87 10.36 -8.91 3.40
C ASN A 87 9.66 -9.44 4.65
N VAL A 88 8.72 -10.37 4.46
CA VAL A 88 8.01 -11.00 5.58
C VAL A 88 8.77 -12.26 5.98
N PRO A 89 9.47 -12.26 7.13
CA PRO A 89 10.23 -13.43 7.54
C PRO A 89 9.28 -14.57 7.96
N TYR A 90 9.70 -15.78 7.69
CA TYR A 90 9.01 -16.99 8.14
C TYR A 90 9.50 -17.42 9.53
N SER A 91 8.60 -17.95 10.33
CA SER A 91 8.91 -18.69 11.54
C SER A 91 7.95 -19.88 11.66
N PRO A 92 8.43 -21.08 12.07
CA PRO A 92 7.55 -22.21 12.36
C PRO A 92 6.67 -21.99 13.59
N ASP A 93 7.05 -21.06 14.47
CA ASP A 93 6.23 -20.64 15.60
C ASP A 93 5.09 -19.72 15.14
N ARG A 94 3.86 -20.15 15.37
CA ARG A 94 2.64 -19.44 14.93
C ARG A 94 2.60 -17.98 15.42
N ALA A 95 2.86 -17.76 16.70
CA ALA A 95 2.77 -16.41 17.29
C ALA A 95 3.82 -15.48 16.68
N THR A 96 5.05 -15.97 16.52
CA THR A 96 6.16 -15.23 15.92
C THR A 96 5.87 -14.91 14.45
N CYS A 97 5.41 -15.89 13.67
CA CYS A 97 5.07 -15.69 12.27
C CYS A 97 3.94 -14.68 12.09
N SER A 98 2.88 -14.79 12.89
CA SER A 98 1.77 -13.82 12.90
C SER A 98 2.25 -12.39 13.24
N ALA A 99 3.15 -12.25 14.22
CA ALA A 99 3.74 -10.96 14.57
C ALA A 99 4.56 -10.38 13.41
N TYR A 100 5.34 -11.20 12.72
CA TYR A 100 6.10 -10.77 11.53
C TYR A 100 5.19 -10.25 10.42
N VAL A 101 4.11 -10.95 10.11
CA VAL A 101 3.13 -10.50 9.12
C VAL A 101 2.53 -9.15 9.49
N LYS A 102 2.08 -9.00 10.74
CA LYS A 102 1.45 -7.77 11.24
C LYS A 102 2.41 -6.57 11.21
N ILE A 103 3.67 -6.78 11.57
CA ILE A 103 4.68 -5.72 11.61
C ILE A 103 5.14 -5.35 10.21
N SER A 104 5.48 -6.34 9.38
CA SER A 104 6.02 -6.13 8.04
C SER A 104 5.00 -5.51 7.09
N LEU A 105 3.72 -5.85 7.23
CA LEU A 105 2.62 -5.42 6.36
C LEU A 105 1.68 -4.41 7.05
N LYS A 106 2.16 -3.69 8.05
CA LYS A 106 1.35 -2.75 8.86
C LYS A 106 0.70 -1.61 8.04
N ASP A 107 1.30 -1.22 6.92
CA ASP A 107 0.88 -0.08 6.11
C ASP A 107 -0.09 -0.46 4.98
N VAL A 108 -0.34 -1.76 4.79
CA VAL A 108 -1.24 -2.28 3.77
C VAL A 108 -2.37 -3.10 4.37
N PHE A 109 -3.43 -3.32 3.60
CA PHE A 109 -4.51 -4.22 3.98
C PHE A 109 -4.15 -5.65 3.60
N VAL A 110 -3.66 -6.41 4.56
CA VAL A 110 -3.21 -7.80 4.36
C VAL A 110 -4.33 -8.68 3.81
N SER A 111 -5.58 -8.45 4.23
CA SER A 111 -6.74 -9.18 3.74
C SER A 111 -6.93 -9.06 2.22
N VAL A 112 -6.70 -7.88 1.68
CA VAL A 112 -6.80 -7.62 0.23
C VAL A 112 -5.66 -8.28 -0.52
N LEU A 113 -4.43 -8.21 0.01
CA LEU A 113 -3.29 -8.91 -0.57
C LEU A 113 -3.48 -10.43 -0.52
N ALA A 114 -3.96 -10.97 0.59
CA ALA A 114 -4.20 -12.40 0.75
C ALA A 114 -5.30 -12.90 -0.20
N GLU A 115 -6.36 -12.15 -0.38
CA GLU A 115 -7.40 -12.47 -1.35
C GLU A 115 -6.83 -12.51 -2.78
N ASN A 116 -6.09 -11.50 -3.19
CA ASN A 116 -5.56 -11.39 -4.54
C ASN A 116 -4.42 -12.37 -4.85
N LYS A 117 -3.54 -12.65 -3.88
CA LYS A 117 -2.33 -13.46 -4.09
C LYS A 117 -2.48 -14.91 -3.67
N LEU A 118 -3.34 -15.19 -2.70
CA LEU A 118 -3.51 -16.51 -2.11
C LEU A 118 -4.92 -17.06 -2.30
N GLY A 119 -5.87 -16.25 -2.75
CA GLY A 119 -7.28 -16.62 -2.88
C GLY A 119 -7.98 -16.87 -1.52
N TRP A 120 -7.45 -16.28 -0.45
CA TRP A 120 -7.98 -16.50 0.89
C TRP A 120 -9.14 -15.57 1.21
N THR A 121 -10.09 -16.11 1.94
CA THR A 121 -11.13 -15.32 2.61
C THR A 121 -10.55 -14.61 3.83
N LYS A 122 -11.27 -13.62 4.36
CA LYS A 122 -10.91 -12.98 5.63
C LYS A 122 -10.84 -13.97 6.79
N THR A 123 -11.69 -14.99 6.77
CA THR A 123 -11.72 -16.06 7.79
C THR A 123 -10.46 -16.91 7.73
N GLU A 124 -10.02 -17.29 6.54
CA GLU A 124 -8.77 -18.06 6.35
C GLU A 124 -7.55 -17.27 6.80
N LEU A 125 -7.49 -15.98 6.50
CA LEU A 125 -6.43 -15.10 7.01
C LEU A 125 -6.49 -14.99 8.54
N ALA A 126 -7.69 -14.83 9.11
CA ALA A 126 -7.87 -14.75 10.57
C ALA A 126 -7.38 -16.01 11.28
N TYR A 127 -7.62 -17.19 10.74
CA TYR A 127 -7.08 -18.42 11.32
C TYR A 127 -5.55 -18.44 11.35
N ARG A 128 -4.89 -17.94 10.33
CA ARG A 128 -3.42 -17.91 10.26
C ARG A 128 -2.78 -16.83 11.13
N THR A 129 -3.49 -15.74 11.36
CA THR A 129 -3.01 -14.64 12.20
C THR A 129 -3.37 -14.79 13.68
N SER A 130 -4.32 -15.67 14.01
CA SER A 130 -4.73 -15.92 15.40
C SER A 130 -3.75 -16.82 16.12
N THR A 131 -3.53 -16.53 17.42
CA THR A 131 -2.52 -17.21 18.26
C THR A 131 -3.10 -17.93 19.47
N GLY A 132 -4.43 -17.98 19.60
CA GLY A 132 -5.09 -18.63 20.71
C GLY A 132 -4.89 -20.15 20.73
N ALA A 133 -5.06 -20.78 21.91
CA ALA A 133 -4.89 -22.24 22.09
C ALA A 133 -5.80 -23.06 21.17
N SER A 134 -7.00 -22.57 20.84
CA SER A 134 -7.93 -23.19 19.90
C SER A 134 -7.40 -23.25 18.46
N MET A 135 -6.33 -22.49 18.14
CA MET A 135 -5.73 -22.42 16.82
C MET A 135 -4.66 -23.48 16.57
N LYS A 136 -4.31 -24.30 17.58
CA LYS A 136 -3.23 -25.31 17.49
C LYS A 136 -3.35 -26.22 16.27
N TYR A 137 -4.56 -26.58 15.90
CA TYR A 137 -4.84 -27.50 14.77
C TYR A 137 -5.30 -26.78 13.49
N ARG A 138 -5.30 -25.45 13.48
CA ARG A 138 -5.67 -24.67 12.30
C ARG A 138 -4.45 -24.45 11.40
N PRO A 139 -4.68 -24.25 10.08
CA PRO A 139 -3.59 -23.94 9.16
C PRO A 139 -2.76 -22.77 9.63
N GLN A 140 -1.46 -22.84 9.39
CA GLN A 140 -0.51 -21.74 9.62
C GLN A 140 -0.06 -21.14 8.29
N PHE A 141 0.62 -20.00 8.34
CA PHE A 141 1.37 -19.51 7.20
C PHE A 141 2.46 -20.52 6.83
N THR A 142 2.62 -20.76 5.54
CA THR A 142 3.78 -21.44 4.99
C THR A 142 4.80 -20.39 4.51
N GLU A 143 6.03 -20.83 4.29
CA GLU A 143 7.06 -19.97 3.71
C GLU A 143 6.65 -19.43 2.32
N GLU A 144 6.04 -20.30 1.50
CA GLU A 144 5.48 -19.93 0.19
C GLU A 144 4.39 -18.86 0.29
N ASP A 145 3.50 -18.96 1.29
CA ASP A 145 2.45 -17.93 1.53
C ASP A 145 3.08 -16.56 1.77
N LEU A 146 4.11 -16.50 2.60
CA LEU A 146 4.80 -15.25 2.94
C LEU A 146 5.58 -14.68 1.77
N GLU A 147 6.16 -15.55 0.93
CA GLU A 147 6.80 -15.14 -0.31
C GLU A 147 5.80 -14.50 -1.26
N LYS A 148 4.63 -15.10 -1.46
CA LYS A 148 3.54 -14.55 -2.28
C LYS A 148 3.04 -13.21 -1.76
N LEU A 149 2.89 -13.05 -0.45
CA LEU A 149 2.52 -11.77 0.16
C LEU A 149 3.62 -10.71 -0.04
N THR A 150 4.88 -11.09 0.10
CA THR A 150 6.03 -10.22 -0.15
C THR A 150 6.06 -9.74 -1.61
N ILE A 151 5.85 -10.65 -2.56
CA ILE A 151 5.74 -10.31 -3.99
C ILE A 151 4.57 -9.35 -4.21
N GLY A 152 3.42 -9.64 -3.62
CA GLY A 152 2.23 -8.80 -3.75
C GLY A 152 2.43 -7.36 -3.28
N VAL A 153 3.10 -7.16 -2.15
CA VAL A 153 3.39 -5.82 -1.64
C VAL A 153 4.40 -5.07 -2.51
N ARG A 154 5.38 -5.76 -3.07
CA ARG A 154 6.34 -5.15 -4.01
C ARG A 154 5.71 -4.77 -5.34
N GLU A 155 4.82 -5.59 -5.88
CA GLU A 155 4.03 -5.24 -7.06
C GLU A 155 3.15 -4.02 -6.83
N LEU A 156 2.54 -3.90 -5.65
CA LEU A 156 1.80 -2.72 -5.23
C LEU A 156 2.70 -1.48 -5.19
N ALA A 157 3.89 -1.60 -4.64
CA ALA A 157 4.87 -0.52 -4.60
C ALA A 157 5.28 -0.05 -6.00
N VAL A 158 5.51 -0.97 -6.93
CA VAL A 158 5.81 -0.64 -8.34
C VAL A 158 4.66 0.15 -8.97
N ARG A 159 3.41 -0.24 -8.74
CA ARG A 159 2.24 0.53 -9.22
C ARG A 159 2.20 1.93 -8.62
N MET A 160 2.43 2.07 -7.31
CA MET A 160 2.46 3.36 -6.63
C MET A 160 3.52 4.29 -7.21
N MET A 161 4.69 3.77 -7.55
CA MET A 161 5.77 4.52 -8.18
C MET A 161 5.47 4.91 -9.63
N SER A 162 4.59 4.17 -10.30
CA SER A 162 4.20 4.40 -11.69
C SER A 162 3.17 5.52 -11.85
N TYR A 163 2.50 5.93 -10.77
CA TYR A 163 1.42 6.90 -10.81
C TYR A 163 1.87 8.27 -10.33
N GLU A 164 1.24 9.30 -10.91
CA GLU A 164 1.28 10.66 -10.45
C GLU A 164 -0.13 11.21 -10.38
N TYR A 165 -0.52 11.63 -9.19
CA TYR A 165 -1.86 12.16 -8.97
C TYR A 165 -1.91 13.65 -9.31
N PHE A 166 -2.95 14.04 -10.03
CA PHE A 166 -3.26 15.42 -10.33
C PHE A 166 -4.65 15.79 -9.80
N LEU A 167 -4.90 17.07 -9.65
CA LEU A 167 -6.20 17.59 -9.22
C LEU A 167 -7.17 17.51 -10.40
N ASP A 168 -8.00 16.47 -10.41
CA ASP A 168 -9.07 16.30 -11.36
C ASP A 168 -10.26 17.18 -10.99
N GLN A 169 -11.02 17.58 -11.98
CA GLN A 169 -12.23 18.35 -11.78
C GLN A 169 -13.33 17.44 -11.20
N GLU A 170 -14.16 18.04 -10.39
CA GLU A 170 -15.33 17.42 -9.76
C GLU A 170 -16.38 16.96 -10.77
#